data_a8269148345b61c8bd305e95436a3439
#
_entry.id   a8269148345b61c8bd305e95436a3439
#
_cell.length_a   1.000
_cell.length_b   1.000
_cell.length_c   1.000
_cell.angle_alpha   90.00
_cell.angle_beta   90.00
_cell.angle_gamma   90.00
#
_symmetry.space_group_name_H-M   'P 1'
#
loop_
_entity.id
_entity.type
_entity.pdbx_description
1 polymer ?
#
loop_
_entity_poly.entity_id
_entity_poly.type
_entity_poly.pdbx_seq_one_letter_code
_entity_poly.pdbx_strand_id
1 'polypeptide(L)'
;MSKKPLILVTNDDGISAPGIRTLISAMNEIGDVIVVAPDSPQSAMGHAITINSTLHCNEIKIDDGPQKEYSCSGTPADCVKLGINEILDRKPDICVSGVNHGSNSSINVIYSGTMSAAVEASIEGIPAIGFSLLDYSWNADFNSIKKYLIGITKKALEEGIPKGSALNINFPKLLENEIKGIKICRQANAYWVEKFDKRTNPQGKEYYWLTGEFINEDKGKDSDEWALANGYISIVPVKFDMTDHKNINTLKNWRF
;
A
#
# COMPACT_ATOMS: atom_id res chain seq x y z
N MET A 1 22.59 -22.40 9.25
CA MET A 1 22.29 -20.99 8.94
C MET A 1 20.79 -20.91 8.73
N SER A 2 20.07 -20.04 9.42
CA SER A 2 18.65 -19.80 9.14
C SER A 2 18.52 -19.31 7.70
N LYS A 3 17.56 -19.85 6.95
CA LYS A 3 17.26 -19.44 5.58
C LYS A 3 16.83 -17.96 5.62
N LYS A 4 17.39 -17.12 4.74
CA LYS A 4 16.95 -15.74 4.61
C LYS A 4 15.47 -15.69 4.26
N PRO A 5 14.68 -14.74 4.80
CA PRO A 5 13.29 -14.57 4.41
C PRO A 5 13.18 -14.19 2.92
N LEU A 6 12.20 -14.75 2.23
CA LEU A 6 11.83 -14.39 0.87
C LEU A 6 10.78 -13.27 0.93
N ILE A 7 11.08 -12.14 0.34
CA ILE A 7 10.25 -10.92 0.38
C ILE A 7 9.75 -10.59 -1.02
N LEU A 8 8.43 -10.58 -1.18
CA LEU A 8 7.79 -10.06 -2.39
C LEU A 8 7.61 -8.55 -2.24
N VAL A 9 8.11 -7.79 -3.21
CA VAL A 9 8.00 -6.32 -3.25
C VAL A 9 7.17 -5.90 -4.45
N THR A 10 6.22 -4.99 -4.24
CA THR A 10 5.38 -4.39 -5.28
C THR A 10 5.05 -2.92 -4.95
N ASN A 11 4.29 -2.24 -5.81
CA ASN A 11 3.73 -0.90 -5.59
C ASN A 11 2.61 -0.59 -6.59
N ASP A 12 2.08 0.63 -6.58
CA ASP A 12 1.16 1.17 -7.57
C ASP A 12 1.70 2.39 -8.34
N ASP A 13 2.82 2.98 -7.92
CA ASP A 13 3.47 4.09 -8.63
C ASP A 13 4.30 3.64 -9.85
N GLY A 14 4.46 2.33 -10.05
CA GLY A 14 5.28 1.72 -11.09
C GLY A 14 6.68 1.34 -10.63
N ILE A 15 7.27 0.34 -11.28
CA ILE A 15 8.51 -0.35 -10.86
C ILE A 15 9.74 0.57 -10.79
N SER A 16 9.75 1.68 -11.54
CA SER A 16 10.83 2.67 -11.56
C SER A 16 10.65 3.82 -10.57
N ALA A 17 9.52 3.88 -9.84
CA ALA A 17 9.23 4.98 -8.92
C ALA A 17 10.24 5.05 -7.76
N PRO A 18 10.59 6.26 -7.26
CA PRO A 18 11.59 6.41 -6.18
C PRO A 18 11.23 5.65 -4.90
N GLY A 19 9.94 5.60 -4.57
CA GLY A 19 9.45 4.94 -3.36
C GLY A 19 9.73 3.44 -3.35
N ILE A 20 9.43 2.72 -4.44
CA ILE A 20 9.71 1.28 -4.52
C ILE A 20 11.22 1.02 -4.57
N ARG A 21 12.02 1.88 -5.21
CA ARG A 21 13.49 1.72 -5.23
C ARG A 21 14.08 1.80 -3.82
N THR A 22 13.59 2.72 -2.99
CA THR A 22 13.98 2.80 -1.57
C THR A 22 13.51 1.58 -0.79
N LEU A 23 12.29 1.10 -1.02
CA LEU A 23 11.75 -0.10 -0.37
C LEU A 23 12.58 -1.34 -0.73
N ILE A 24 12.92 -1.54 -2.00
CA ILE A 24 13.78 -2.64 -2.47
C ILE A 24 15.14 -2.58 -1.77
N SER A 25 15.78 -1.40 -1.74
CA SER A 25 17.05 -1.20 -1.06
C SER A 25 16.98 -1.56 0.43
N ALA A 26 15.88 -1.21 1.11
CA ALA A 26 15.66 -1.56 2.51
C ALA A 26 15.46 -3.08 2.70
N MET A 27 14.69 -3.72 1.82
CA MET A 27 14.39 -5.16 1.93
C MET A 27 15.60 -6.04 1.61
N ASN A 28 16.47 -5.61 0.70
CA ASN A 28 17.74 -6.30 0.39
C ASN A 28 18.67 -6.42 1.62
N GLU A 29 18.51 -5.56 2.63
CA GLU A 29 19.29 -5.65 3.88
C GLU A 29 18.81 -6.79 4.80
N ILE A 30 17.61 -7.32 4.57
CA ILE A 30 17.00 -8.28 5.49
C ILE A 30 16.61 -9.62 4.86
N GLY A 31 16.49 -9.71 3.55
CA GLY A 31 16.01 -10.94 2.90
C GLY A 31 16.45 -11.10 1.45
N ASP A 32 15.96 -12.17 0.84
CA ASP A 32 16.02 -12.41 -0.59
C ASP A 32 14.79 -11.74 -1.23
N VAL A 33 15.01 -10.81 -2.15
CA VAL A 33 13.96 -9.94 -2.69
C VAL A 33 13.60 -10.35 -4.12
N ILE A 34 12.30 -10.49 -4.35
CA ILE A 34 11.71 -10.59 -5.69
C ILE A 34 10.73 -9.43 -5.83
N VAL A 35 10.90 -8.65 -6.90
CA VAL A 35 10.05 -7.53 -7.24
C VAL A 35 9.11 -7.91 -8.37
N VAL A 36 7.83 -7.72 -8.17
CA VAL A 36 6.82 -7.85 -9.24
C VAL A 36 5.92 -6.62 -9.14
N ALA A 37 6.08 -5.69 -10.07
CA ALA A 37 5.41 -4.39 -9.98
C ALA A 37 4.90 -3.90 -11.34
N PRO A 38 3.90 -3.01 -11.37
CA PRO A 38 3.37 -2.43 -12.59
C PRO A 38 4.44 -1.70 -13.41
N ASP A 39 4.34 -1.79 -14.73
CA ASP A 39 5.19 -1.07 -15.68
C ASP A 39 4.90 0.44 -15.74
N SER A 40 3.71 0.82 -15.28
CA SER A 40 3.18 2.19 -15.31
C SER A 40 2.35 2.48 -14.06
N PRO A 41 2.17 3.77 -13.67
CA PRO A 41 1.37 4.13 -12.51
C PRO A 41 -0.07 3.62 -12.59
N GLN A 42 -0.56 3.07 -11.47
CA GLN A 42 -1.90 2.49 -11.28
C GLN A 42 -2.64 3.19 -10.13
N SER A 43 -2.42 4.49 -9.97
CA SER A 43 -3.00 5.26 -8.86
C SER A 43 -4.54 5.26 -8.87
N ALA A 44 -5.14 5.17 -7.69
CA ALA A 44 -6.59 5.17 -7.48
C ALA A 44 -7.36 4.01 -8.16
N MET A 45 -6.68 2.94 -8.57
CA MET A 45 -7.34 1.75 -9.14
C MET A 45 -8.05 0.88 -8.10
N GLY A 46 -7.85 1.15 -6.80
CA GLY A 46 -8.39 0.31 -5.74
C GLY A 46 -7.95 -1.15 -5.89
N HIS A 47 -8.80 -2.10 -5.53
CA HIS A 47 -8.52 -3.54 -5.63
C HIS A 47 -9.01 -4.13 -6.98
N ALA A 48 -8.64 -3.47 -8.09
CA ALA A 48 -8.97 -3.96 -9.42
C ALA A 48 -8.07 -5.14 -9.82
N ILE A 49 -8.64 -6.10 -10.57
CA ILE A 49 -7.93 -7.22 -11.19
C ILE A 49 -8.21 -7.27 -12.69
N THR A 50 -7.26 -7.76 -13.46
CA THR A 50 -7.37 -7.88 -14.93
C THR A 50 -7.93 -9.25 -15.31
N ILE A 51 -9.19 -9.27 -15.83
CA ILE A 51 -9.86 -10.52 -16.24
C ILE A 51 -10.01 -10.60 -17.76
N ASN A 52 -10.29 -9.47 -18.43
CA ASN A 52 -10.70 -9.44 -19.84
C ASN A 52 -9.56 -9.11 -20.82
N SER A 53 -8.33 -9.07 -20.36
CA SER A 53 -7.14 -8.85 -21.18
C SER A 53 -5.97 -9.71 -20.69
N THR A 54 -4.95 -9.85 -21.53
CA THR A 54 -3.74 -10.59 -21.18
C THR A 54 -2.82 -9.75 -20.29
N LEU A 55 -2.16 -10.40 -19.34
CA LEU A 55 -1.08 -9.83 -18.56
C LEU A 55 0.26 -10.17 -19.21
N HIS A 56 1.12 -9.17 -19.32
CA HIS A 56 2.50 -9.32 -19.75
C HIS A 56 3.41 -9.03 -18.56
N CYS A 57 4.33 -9.94 -18.28
CA CYS A 57 5.29 -9.80 -17.18
C CYS A 57 6.66 -10.23 -17.68
N ASN A 58 7.63 -9.32 -17.63
CA ASN A 58 8.96 -9.53 -18.16
C ASN A 58 10.01 -9.30 -17.09
N GLU A 59 11.01 -10.17 -17.03
CA GLU A 59 12.19 -9.92 -16.21
C GLU A 59 12.95 -8.71 -16.74
N ILE A 60 13.29 -7.80 -15.84
CA ILE A 60 14.05 -6.57 -16.17
C ILE A 60 15.15 -6.35 -15.15
N LYS A 61 16.05 -5.45 -15.46
CA LYS A 61 17.09 -4.99 -14.54
C LYS A 61 17.14 -3.47 -14.55
N ILE A 62 16.81 -2.84 -13.42
CA ILE A 62 16.84 -1.38 -13.28
C ILE A 62 18.13 -0.92 -12.63
N ASP A 63 18.63 -1.66 -11.64
CA ASP A 63 19.91 -1.37 -10.97
C ASP A 63 20.73 -2.64 -10.75
N ASP A 64 21.92 -2.50 -10.14
CA ASP A 64 22.84 -3.62 -9.88
C ASP A 64 22.60 -4.30 -8.50
N GLY A 65 21.42 -4.13 -7.91
CA GLY A 65 21.06 -4.81 -6.67
C GLY A 65 20.94 -6.33 -6.83
N PRO A 66 20.90 -7.09 -5.73
CA PRO A 66 20.82 -8.55 -5.74
C PRO A 66 19.43 -9.10 -6.05
N GLN A 67 18.40 -8.26 -6.07
CA GLN A 67 17.00 -8.64 -6.31
C GLN A 67 16.78 -9.07 -7.77
N LYS A 68 15.76 -9.93 -7.98
CA LYS A 68 15.18 -10.14 -9.31
C LYS A 68 13.96 -9.23 -9.46
N GLU A 69 13.78 -8.65 -10.63
CA GLU A 69 12.74 -7.68 -10.91
C GLU A 69 11.91 -8.07 -12.13
N TYR A 70 10.59 -7.97 -12.00
CA TYR A 70 9.62 -8.26 -13.04
C TYR A 70 8.66 -7.09 -13.21
N SER A 71 8.60 -6.56 -14.44
CA SER A 71 7.69 -5.48 -14.84
C SER A 71 6.43 -6.06 -15.47
N CYS A 72 5.26 -5.72 -14.93
CA CYS A 72 3.99 -6.29 -15.35
C CYS A 72 3.02 -5.21 -15.86
N SER A 73 2.21 -5.55 -16.87
CA SER A 73 1.19 -4.65 -17.45
C SER A 73 -0.10 -4.58 -16.62
N GLY A 74 -0.17 -5.27 -15.47
CA GLY A 74 -1.35 -5.37 -14.63
C GLY A 74 -1.40 -4.38 -13.47
N THR A 75 -2.45 -4.52 -12.66
CA THR A 75 -2.62 -3.80 -11.40
C THR A 75 -1.66 -4.31 -10.33
N PRO A 76 -1.50 -3.60 -9.19
CA PRO A 76 -0.73 -4.12 -8.05
C PRO A 76 -1.23 -5.48 -7.52
N ALA A 77 -2.54 -5.70 -7.51
CA ALA A 77 -3.14 -7.00 -7.15
C ALA A 77 -2.76 -8.10 -8.16
N ASP A 78 -2.77 -7.80 -9.47
CA ASP A 78 -2.32 -8.73 -10.51
C ASP A 78 -0.84 -9.09 -10.33
N CYS A 79 0.00 -8.12 -9.99
CA CYS A 79 1.42 -8.33 -9.73
C CYS A 79 1.65 -9.29 -8.56
N VAL A 80 0.88 -9.17 -7.48
CA VAL A 80 0.94 -10.09 -6.34
C VAL A 80 0.50 -11.48 -6.78
N LYS A 81 -0.62 -11.61 -7.50
CA LYS A 81 -1.10 -12.91 -8.00
C LYS A 81 -0.09 -13.60 -8.90
N LEU A 82 0.48 -12.89 -9.88
CA LEU A 82 1.52 -13.42 -10.77
C LEU A 82 2.78 -13.79 -9.98
N GLY A 83 3.20 -12.93 -9.07
CA GLY A 83 4.35 -13.19 -8.19
C GLY A 83 4.22 -14.50 -7.45
N ILE A 84 3.09 -14.73 -6.79
CA ILE A 84 2.87 -15.90 -5.93
C ILE A 84 2.65 -17.18 -6.74
N ASN A 85 1.92 -17.11 -7.85
CA ASN A 85 1.48 -18.31 -8.55
C ASN A 85 2.38 -18.75 -9.70
N GLU A 86 3.17 -17.81 -10.30
CA GLU A 86 3.93 -18.09 -11.53
C GLU A 86 5.42 -17.76 -11.43
N ILE A 87 5.84 -16.80 -10.59
CA ILE A 87 7.21 -16.30 -10.58
C ILE A 87 8.01 -16.89 -9.41
N LEU A 88 7.40 -17.03 -8.25
CA LEU A 88 8.06 -17.52 -7.05
C LEU A 88 7.99 -19.05 -6.95
N ASP A 89 9.13 -19.70 -6.69
CA ASP A 89 9.19 -21.16 -6.48
C ASP A 89 8.54 -21.60 -5.15
N ARG A 90 8.29 -20.67 -4.25
CA ARG A 90 7.63 -20.90 -2.95
C ARG A 90 6.88 -19.65 -2.50
N LYS A 91 5.92 -19.80 -1.60
CA LYS A 91 5.26 -18.63 -0.97
C LYS A 91 6.30 -17.74 -0.28
N PRO A 92 6.20 -16.40 -0.46
CA PRO A 92 7.06 -15.47 0.26
C PRO A 92 6.72 -15.47 1.75
N ASP A 93 7.72 -15.14 2.57
CA ASP A 93 7.54 -15.04 4.02
C ASP A 93 6.79 -13.75 4.39
N ILE A 94 6.89 -12.74 3.52
CA ILE A 94 6.14 -11.48 3.64
C ILE A 94 6.01 -10.80 2.27
N CYS A 95 4.91 -10.07 2.07
CA CYS A 95 4.74 -9.14 0.94
C CYS A 95 4.78 -7.70 1.46
N VAL A 96 5.55 -6.84 0.81
CA VAL A 96 5.59 -5.40 1.11
C VAL A 96 5.26 -4.59 -0.14
N SER A 97 4.36 -3.63 0.00
CA SER A 97 3.91 -2.77 -1.10
C SER A 97 4.21 -1.30 -0.81
N GLY A 98 4.71 -0.58 -1.78
CA GLY A 98 5.01 0.85 -1.67
C GLY A 98 6.48 1.17 -2.03
N VAL A 99 7.08 2.27 -1.51
CA VAL A 99 6.44 3.28 -0.64
C VAL A 99 5.63 4.23 -1.50
N ASN A 100 4.35 4.37 -1.21
CA ASN A 100 3.44 5.22 -1.96
C ASN A 100 3.76 6.71 -1.78
N HIS A 101 3.63 7.49 -2.87
CA HIS A 101 3.61 8.95 -2.82
C HIS A 101 2.23 9.41 -2.36
N GLY A 102 2.13 9.93 -1.14
CA GLY A 102 0.87 10.38 -0.54
C GLY A 102 0.27 9.38 0.44
N SER A 103 -0.72 9.86 1.17
CA SER A 103 -1.35 9.13 2.28
C SER A 103 -2.33 8.07 1.81
N ASN A 104 -2.30 6.92 2.47
CA ASN A 104 -3.34 5.89 2.42
C ASN A 104 -4.05 5.72 3.76
N SER A 105 -4.01 6.75 4.63
CA SER A 105 -4.73 6.79 5.90
C SER A 105 -6.23 7.05 5.70
N SER A 106 -7.01 6.79 6.74
CA SER A 106 -8.45 6.99 6.76
C SER A 106 -9.15 6.30 5.56
N ILE A 107 -10.10 6.98 4.92
CA ILE A 107 -10.88 6.44 3.78
C ILE A 107 -10.00 6.16 2.54
N ASN A 108 -8.81 6.76 2.43
CA ASN A 108 -7.93 6.57 1.28
C ASN A 108 -7.51 5.10 1.09
N VAL A 109 -7.52 4.31 2.15
CA VAL A 109 -7.22 2.87 2.11
C VAL A 109 -8.06 2.12 1.06
N ILE A 110 -9.31 2.54 0.83
CA ILE A 110 -10.24 1.88 -0.11
C ILE A 110 -9.81 2.10 -1.58
N TYR A 111 -9.22 3.26 -1.87
CA TYR A 111 -8.81 3.66 -3.22
C TYR A 111 -7.37 3.27 -3.54
N SER A 112 -6.61 2.84 -2.55
CA SER A 112 -5.16 2.62 -2.63
C SER A 112 -4.78 1.35 -3.40
N GLY A 113 -4.00 1.50 -4.46
CA GLY A 113 -3.34 0.39 -5.16
C GLY A 113 -2.26 -0.29 -4.29
N THR A 114 -1.50 0.51 -3.52
CA THR A 114 -0.52 0.01 -2.54
C THR A 114 -1.18 -0.93 -1.55
N MET A 115 -2.31 -0.53 -0.96
CA MET A 115 -3.02 -1.35 0.02
C MET A 115 -3.73 -2.53 -0.61
N SER A 116 -4.19 -2.41 -1.86
CA SER A 116 -4.81 -3.53 -2.57
C SER A 116 -3.83 -4.69 -2.75
N ALA A 117 -2.58 -4.41 -3.08
CA ALA A 117 -1.53 -5.42 -3.16
C ALA A 117 -1.28 -6.11 -1.81
N ALA A 118 -1.19 -5.33 -0.72
CA ALA A 118 -1.01 -5.89 0.62
C ALA A 118 -2.21 -6.74 1.05
N VAL A 119 -3.43 -6.27 0.75
CA VAL A 119 -4.66 -7.02 1.02
C VAL A 119 -4.73 -8.30 0.19
N GLU A 120 -4.35 -8.26 -1.11
CA GLU A 120 -4.30 -9.45 -1.96
C GLU A 120 -3.36 -10.51 -1.41
N ALA A 121 -2.15 -10.11 -0.98
CA ALA A 121 -1.22 -11.03 -0.34
C ALA A 121 -1.80 -11.64 0.96
N SER A 122 -2.57 -10.86 1.74
CA SER A 122 -3.22 -11.37 2.95
C SER A 122 -4.35 -12.36 2.66
N ILE A 123 -5.07 -12.22 1.53
CA ILE A 123 -6.04 -13.19 1.03
C ILE A 123 -5.35 -14.52 0.72
N GLU A 124 -4.16 -14.48 0.13
CA GLU A 124 -3.31 -15.64 -0.15
C GLU A 124 -2.65 -16.25 1.10
N GLY A 125 -2.92 -15.66 2.26
CA GLY A 125 -2.42 -16.12 3.56
C GLY A 125 -0.97 -15.74 3.85
N ILE A 126 -0.46 -14.70 3.16
CA ILE A 126 0.89 -14.16 3.33
C ILE A 126 0.83 -12.91 4.21
N PRO A 127 1.68 -12.80 5.25
CA PRO A 127 1.84 -11.55 5.99
C PRO A 127 2.11 -10.38 5.05
N ALA A 128 1.42 -9.24 5.19
CA ALA A 128 1.54 -8.16 4.22
C ALA A 128 1.50 -6.77 4.85
N ILE A 129 2.27 -5.85 4.26
CA ILE A 129 2.39 -4.47 4.69
C ILE A 129 2.29 -3.54 3.47
N GLY A 130 1.45 -2.51 3.57
CA GLY A 130 1.47 -1.36 2.67
C GLY A 130 2.12 -0.16 3.36
N PHE A 131 3.10 0.46 2.71
CA PHE A 131 3.84 1.61 3.19
C PHE A 131 3.52 2.85 2.36
N SER A 132 3.28 3.99 3.01
CA SER A 132 2.92 5.26 2.38
C SER A 132 3.61 6.42 3.09
N LEU A 133 4.15 7.38 2.33
CA LEU A 133 4.72 8.62 2.85
C LEU A 133 3.80 9.79 2.51
N LEU A 134 3.47 10.64 3.47
CA LEU A 134 2.61 11.81 3.31
C LEU A 134 3.30 12.92 2.50
N ASP A 135 3.97 12.55 1.43
CA ASP A 135 4.58 13.49 0.48
C ASP A 135 4.18 13.11 -0.95
N TYR A 136 3.42 13.98 -1.60
CA TYR A 136 2.95 13.81 -2.98
C TYR A 136 3.98 14.25 -4.03
N SER A 137 5.12 14.80 -3.59
CA SER A 137 6.18 15.23 -4.50
C SER A 137 6.89 14.04 -5.12
N TRP A 138 7.16 14.11 -6.42
CA TRP A 138 8.01 13.12 -7.09
C TRP A 138 9.43 13.06 -6.48
N ASN A 139 9.89 14.17 -5.89
CA ASN A 139 11.19 14.28 -5.22
C ASN A 139 11.10 14.05 -3.70
N ALA A 140 10.10 13.29 -3.23
CA ALA A 140 9.95 12.96 -1.82
C ALA A 140 11.20 12.26 -1.27
N ASP A 141 11.59 12.60 -0.05
CA ASP A 141 12.72 11.96 0.63
C ASP A 141 12.30 10.67 1.34
N PHE A 142 12.38 9.57 0.64
CA PHE A 142 12.11 8.24 1.21
C PHE A 142 13.26 7.70 2.08
N ASN A 143 14.46 8.30 2.02
CA ASN A 143 15.59 7.83 2.85
C ASN A 143 15.36 8.12 4.33
N SER A 144 14.64 9.19 4.66
CA SER A 144 14.29 9.56 6.04
C SER A 144 13.50 8.48 6.78
N ILE A 145 12.82 7.59 6.05
CA ILE A 145 12.00 6.51 6.64
C ILE A 145 12.63 5.12 6.50
N LYS A 146 13.76 4.98 5.80
CA LYS A 146 14.36 3.67 5.46
C LYS A 146 14.57 2.76 6.68
N LYS A 147 15.08 3.32 7.79
CA LYS A 147 15.27 2.52 9.03
C LYS A 147 13.98 1.94 9.58
N TYR A 148 12.87 2.69 9.44
CA TYR A 148 11.57 2.24 9.90
C TYR A 148 11.00 1.14 8.99
N LEU A 149 11.20 1.24 7.65
CA LEU A 149 10.84 0.16 6.72
C LEU A 149 11.51 -1.16 7.14
N ILE A 150 12.81 -1.12 7.42
CA ILE A 150 13.59 -2.29 7.88
C ILE A 150 13.08 -2.78 9.23
N GLY A 151 12.96 -1.89 10.22
CA GLY A 151 12.59 -2.25 11.59
C GLY A 151 11.20 -2.86 11.69
N ILE A 152 10.22 -2.25 11.02
CA ILE A 152 8.83 -2.73 11.03
C ILE A 152 8.71 -4.08 10.29
N THR A 153 9.37 -4.23 9.13
CA THR A 153 9.33 -5.49 8.38
C THR A 153 10.00 -6.63 9.16
N LYS A 154 11.15 -6.39 9.80
CA LYS A 154 11.77 -7.37 10.71
C LYS A 154 10.84 -7.77 11.85
N LYS A 155 10.20 -6.80 12.49
CA LYS A 155 9.24 -7.07 13.58
C LYS A 155 8.05 -7.89 13.09
N ALA A 156 7.53 -7.60 11.90
CA ALA A 156 6.44 -8.36 11.30
C ALA A 156 6.84 -9.81 10.95
N LEU A 157 8.09 -10.03 10.53
CA LEU A 157 8.63 -11.36 10.29
C LEU A 157 8.84 -12.17 11.58
N GLU A 158 9.23 -11.50 12.67
CA GLU A 158 9.47 -12.12 13.98
C GLU A 158 8.18 -12.47 14.73
N GLU A 159 7.23 -11.53 14.81
CA GLU A 159 6.01 -11.66 15.60
C GLU A 159 4.82 -12.20 14.78
N GLY A 160 4.90 -12.10 13.45
CA GLY A 160 3.80 -12.39 12.54
C GLY A 160 2.77 -11.27 12.47
N ILE A 161 1.95 -11.31 11.40
CA ILE A 161 0.76 -10.48 11.23
C ILE A 161 -0.47 -11.38 11.40
N PRO A 162 -1.50 -10.98 12.15
CA PRO A 162 -2.70 -11.79 12.34
C PRO A 162 -3.28 -12.24 11.01
N LYS A 163 -3.63 -13.53 10.91
CA LYS A 163 -4.16 -14.12 9.67
C LYS A 163 -5.38 -13.36 9.15
N GLY A 164 -5.39 -13.07 7.85
CA GLY A 164 -6.45 -12.31 7.20
C GLY A 164 -6.38 -10.80 7.44
N SER A 165 -5.25 -10.32 7.96
CA SER A 165 -4.97 -8.89 8.12
C SER A 165 -3.74 -8.48 7.32
N ALA A 166 -3.73 -7.22 6.88
CA ALA A 166 -2.55 -6.53 6.39
C ALA A 166 -2.30 -5.27 7.24
N LEU A 167 -1.09 -4.75 7.24
CA LEU A 167 -0.78 -3.50 7.94
C LEU A 167 -0.76 -2.33 6.96
N ASN A 168 -1.56 -1.30 7.23
CA ASN A 168 -1.53 -0.02 6.56
C ASN A 168 -0.64 0.93 7.37
N ILE A 169 0.53 1.26 6.85
CA ILE A 169 1.53 2.05 7.55
C ILE A 169 1.76 3.36 6.81
N ASN A 170 1.54 4.46 7.50
CA ASN A 170 1.71 5.79 6.96
C ASN A 170 2.75 6.56 7.76
N PHE A 171 3.66 7.22 7.03
CA PHE A 171 4.73 8.05 7.57
C PHE A 171 4.38 9.52 7.41
N PRO A 172 4.53 10.36 8.45
CA PRO A 172 4.40 11.80 8.29
C PRO A 172 5.57 12.34 7.44
N LYS A 173 5.34 13.43 6.70
CA LYS A 173 6.38 14.15 5.96
C LYS A 173 7.28 14.92 6.94
N LEU A 174 8.24 14.23 7.54
CA LEU A 174 9.17 14.73 8.55
C LEU A 174 10.57 14.14 8.33
N LEU A 175 11.59 14.81 8.81
CA LEU A 175 12.93 14.23 8.90
C LEU A 175 12.95 13.10 9.95
N GLU A 176 13.87 12.17 9.80
CA GLU A 176 13.98 10.99 10.66
C GLU A 176 14.00 11.32 12.16
N ASN A 177 14.75 12.36 12.54
CA ASN A 177 14.90 12.81 13.91
C ASN A 177 13.68 13.59 14.47
N GLU A 178 12.74 13.97 13.63
CA GLU A 178 11.50 14.65 14.00
C GLU A 178 10.35 13.67 14.24
N ILE A 179 10.48 12.43 13.75
CA ILE A 179 9.48 11.37 13.95
C ILE A 179 9.49 10.95 15.42
N LYS A 180 8.37 11.15 16.11
CA LYS A 180 8.23 10.93 17.55
C LYS A 180 8.09 9.46 17.96
N GLY A 181 7.91 8.55 16.98
CA GLY A 181 7.73 7.12 17.20
C GLY A 181 6.57 6.52 16.41
N ILE A 182 6.13 5.34 16.83
CA ILE A 182 5.10 4.55 16.15
C ILE A 182 3.85 4.45 17.03
N LYS A 183 2.66 4.55 16.44
CA LYS A 183 1.38 4.31 17.10
C LYS A 183 0.54 3.29 16.34
N ILE A 184 -0.01 2.33 17.08
CA ILE A 184 -1.07 1.46 16.56
C ILE A 184 -2.37 2.23 16.66
N CYS A 185 -3.05 2.37 15.53
CA CYS A 185 -4.19 3.25 15.38
C CYS A 185 -5.40 2.48 14.82
N ARG A 186 -6.58 3.07 14.96
CA ARG A 186 -7.73 2.78 14.12
C ARG A 186 -7.77 3.74 12.93
N GLN A 187 -8.48 3.36 11.90
CA GLN A 187 -8.83 4.24 10.79
C GLN A 187 -9.65 5.43 11.30
N ALA A 188 -9.28 6.65 10.89
CA ALA A 188 -10.04 7.86 11.21
C ALA A 188 -11.37 7.90 10.45
N ASN A 189 -12.37 8.53 11.05
CA ASN A 189 -13.61 8.89 10.37
C ASN A 189 -13.41 10.21 9.63
N ALA A 190 -12.78 10.13 8.45
CA ALA A 190 -12.54 11.26 7.58
C ALA A 190 -12.90 10.89 6.13
N TYR A 191 -13.25 11.88 5.32
CA TYR A 191 -13.79 11.67 3.98
C TYR A 191 -13.46 12.84 3.04
N TRP A 192 -13.67 12.62 1.74
CA TRP A 192 -13.54 13.64 0.72
C TRP A 192 -14.89 14.33 0.47
N VAL A 193 -14.89 15.66 0.45
CA VAL A 193 -15.98 16.46 -0.11
C VAL A 193 -15.60 16.76 -1.56
N GLU A 194 -16.15 15.98 -2.45
CA GLU A 194 -15.77 15.98 -3.87
C GLU A 194 -16.46 17.11 -4.64
N LYS A 195 -15.74 17.64 -5.64
CA LYS A 195 -16.25 18.61 -6.61
C LYS A 195 -15.77 18.23 -8.00
N PHE A 196 -16.59 18.51 -9.02
CA PHE A 196 -16.20 18.34 -10.41
C PHE A 196 -15.97 19.71 -11.04
N ASP A 197 -14.72 19.97 -11.46
CA ASP A 197 -14.37 21.15 -12.27
C ASP A 197 -14.67 20.84 -13.74
N LYS A 198 -15.75 21.45 -14.24
CA LYS A 198 -16.23 21.27 -15.62
C LYS A 198 -15.50 22.21 -16.56
N ARG A 199 -14.93 21.65 -17.62
CA ARG A 199 -14.21 22.39 -18.67
C ARG A 199 -14.64 21.94 -20.05
N THR A 200 -14.20 22.69 -21.07
CA THR A 200 -14.45 22.37 -22.48
C THR A 200 -13.12 22.33 -23.22
N ASN A 201 -12.89 21.27 -24.00
CA ASN A 201 -11.69 21.16 -24.82
C ASN A 201 -11.79 22.02 -26.09
N PRO A 202 -10.68 22.20 -26.87
CA PRO A 202 -10.70 23.02 -28.09
C PRO A 202 -11.70 22.56 -29.16
N GLN A 203 -12.16 21.29 -29.12
CA GLN A 203 -13.18 20.72 -30.04
C GLN A 203 -14.62 20.90 -29.54
N GLY A 204 -14.83 21.64 -28.43
CA GLY A 204 -16.14 21.91 -27.87
C GLY A 204 -16.72 20.75 -27.04
N LYS A 205 -15.95 19.71 -26.72
CA LYS A 205 -16.40 18.60 -25.86
C LYS A 205 -16.15 18.92 -24.39
N GLU A 206 -17.16 18.70 -23.56
CA GLU A 206 -17.08 18.86 -22.12
C GLU A 206 -16.28 17.73 -21.48
N TYR A 207 -15.52 18.05 -20.45
CA TYR A 207 -14.81 17.10 -19.59
C TYR A 207 -14.76 17.60 -18.15
N TYR A 208 -14.47 16.72 -17.21
CA TYR A 208 -14.53 17.00 -15.79
C TYR A 208 -13.24 16.56 -15.09
N TRP A 209 -12.74 17.40 -14.20
CA TRP A 209 -11.71 17.02 -13.24
C TRP A 209 -12.37 16.75 -11.90
N LEU A 210 -12.10 15.58 -11.31
CA LEU A 210 -12.44 15.30 -9.92
C LEU A 210 -11.48 16.09 -9.03
N THR A 211 -12.04 16.91 -8.16
CA THR A 211 -11.34 17.71 -7.15
C THR A 211 -12.07 17.57 -5.82
N GLY A 212 -11.52 18.11 -4.74
CA GLY A 212 -12.19 18.06 -3.44
C GLY A 212 -11.30 18.48 -2.30
N GLU A 213 -11.88 18.45 -1.11
CA GLU A 213 -11.21 18.73 0.15
C GLU A 213 -11.34 17.53 1.06
N PHE A 214 -10.23 17.12 1.68
CA PHE A 214 -10.24 16.07 2.68
C PHE A 214 -10.67 16.64 4.03
N ILE A 215 -11.78 16.13 4.58
CA ILE A 215 -12.37 16.59 5.82
C ILE A 215 -12.16 15.53 6.90
N ASN A 216 -11.49 15.92 7.99
CA ASN A 216 -11.31 15.09 9.16
C ASN A 216 -12.13 15.63 10.33
N GLU A 217 -13.24 14.99 10.64
CA GLU A 217 -14.10 15.32 11.79
C GLU A 217 -13.75 14.49 13.03
N ASP A 218 -12.87 13.49 12.90
CA ASP A 218 -12.47 12.60 13.98
C ASP A 218 -11.56 13.33 14.97
N LYS A 219 -11.99 13.41 16.22
CA LYS A 219 -11.21 14.04 17.32
C LYS A 219 -10.48 13.01 18.19
N GLY A 220 -10.57 11.71 17.83
CA GLY A 220 -9.93 10.62 18.58
C GLY A 220 -8.42 10.64 18.45
N LYS A 221 -7.72 10.60 19.59
CA LYS A 221 -6.24 10.54 19.64
C LYS A 221 -5.68 9.16 19.31
N ASP A 222 -6.55 8.20 19.04
CA ASP A 222 -6.27 6.82 18.65
C ASP A 222 -6.41 6.60 17.13
N SER A 223 -6.74 7.66 16.36
CA SER A 223 -6.85 7.60 14.91
C SER A 223 -5.50 7.79 14.20
N ASP A 224 -5.40 7.23 12.99
CA ASP A 224 -4.23 7.37 12.11
C ASP A 224 -3.97 8.83 11.74
N GLU A 225 -5.01 9.59 11.39
CA GLU A 225 -4.91 11.02 11.07
C GLU A 225 -4.35 11.84 12.25
N TRP A 226 -4.82 11.54 13.48
CA TRP A 226 -4.29 12.22 14.66
C TRP A 226 -2.80 11.88 14.86
N ALA A 227 -2.43 10.62 14.72
CA ALA A 227 -1.04 10.19 14.89
C ALA A 227 -0.12 10.91 13.89
N LEU A 228 -0.49 10.92 12.61
CA LEU A 228 0.27 11.57 11.53
C LEU A 228 0.40 13.08 11.74
N ALA A 229 -0.71 13.77 12.05
CA ALA A 229 -0.71 15.21 12.35
C ALA A 229 0.16 15.59 13.57
N ASN A 230 0.41 14.63 14.49
CA ASN A 230 1.24 14.84 15.67
C ASN A 230 2.68 14.29 15.54
N GLY A 231 3.10 13.89 14.33
CA GLY A 231 4.47 13.47 14.03
C GLY A 231 4.78 12.02 14.39
N TYR A 232 3.77 11.15 14.48
CA TYR A 232 3.94 9.72 14.68
C TYR A 232 3.71 8.95 13.38
N ILE A 233 4.41 7.85 13.20
CA ILE A 233 4.07 6.83 12.21
C ILE A 233 2.80 6.14 12.66
N SER A 234 1.80 6.03 11.79
CA SER A 234 0.57 5.28 12.07
C SER A 234 0.68 3.85 11.53
N ILE A 235 0.22 2.87 12.31
CA ILE A 235 0.01 1.48 11.89
C ILE A 235 -1.45 1.14 12.13
N VAL A 236 -2.20 0.86 11.08
CA VAL A 236 -3.58 0.41 11.15
C VAL A 236 -3.69 -1.02 10.61
N PRO A 237 -4.10 -2.01 11.42
CA PRO A 237 -4.43 -3.33 10.89
C PRO A 237 -5.73 -3.26 10.08
N VAL A 238 -5.69 -3.70 8.83
CA VAL A 238 -6.83 -3.73 7.91
C VAL A 238 -7.19 -5.16 7.53
N LYS A 239 -8.47 -5.41 7.19
CA LYS A 239 -8.99 -6.70 6.78
C LYS A 239 -9.71 -6.60 5.43
N PHE A 240 -9.71 -7.70 4.69
CA PHE A 240 -10.55 -7.82 3.48
C PHE A 240 -12.01 -8.21 3.80
N ASP A 241 -12.31 -8.70 5.00
CA ASP A 241 -13.68 -8.95 5.44
C ASP A 241 -14.38 -7.62 5.78
N MET A 242 -15.20 -7.14 4.85
CA MET A 242 -15.97 -5.89 4.97
C MET A 242 -17.33 -6.10 5.65
N THR A 243 -17.59 -7.26 6.23
CA THR A 243 -18.86 -7.55 6.90
C THR A 243 -19.01 -6.69 8.15
N ASP A 244 -20.10 -5.95 8.26
CA ASP A 244 -20.49 -5.29 9.51
C ASP A 244 -21.08 -6.31 10.50
N HIS A 245 -20.18 -7.03 11.16
CA HIS A 245 -20.54 -8.09 12.10
C HIS A 245 -21.43 -7.60 13.26
N LYS A 246 -21.35 -6.31 13.64
CA LYS A 246 -22.16 -5.74 14.72
C LYS A 246 -23.61 -5.61 14.33
N ASN A 247 -23.87 -5.28 13.06
CA ASN A 247 -25.22 -4.98 12.58
C ASN A 247 -25.92 -6.16 11.90
N ILE A 248 -25.28 -7.34 11.77
CA ILE A 248 -25.92 -8.54 11.23
C ILE A 248 -27.23 -8.86 11.98
N ASN A 249 -27.21 -8.83 13.32
CA ASN A 249 -28.40 -9.16 14.12
C ASN A 249 -29.52 -8.13 13.97
N THR A 250 -29.22 -6.88 13.69
CA THR A 250 -30.21 -5.85 13.40
C THR A 250 -30.99 -6.20 12.12
N LEU A 251 -30.26 -6.61 11.07
CA LEU A 251 -30.85 -6.98 9.78
C LEU A 251 -31.62 -8.31 9.83
N LYS A 252 -31.22 -9.26 10.69
CA LYS A 252 -31.98 -10.51 10.91
C LYS A 252 -33.40 -10.30 11.44
N ASN A 253 -33.68 -9.14 12.04
CA ASN A 253 -35.02 -8.80 12.54
C ASN A 253 -35.94 -8.21 11.44
N TRP A 254 -35.42 -7.97 10.24
CA TRP A 254 -36.24 -7.53 9.10
C TRP A 254 -37.16 -8.68 8.67
N ARG A 255 -38.42 -8.36 8.35
CA ARG A 255 -39.37 -9.30 7.76
C ARG A 255 -39.33 -9.10 6.24
N PHE A 256 -38.93 -10.13 5.53
CA PHE A 256 -38.95 -10.17 4.06
C PHE A 256 -40.20 -10.88 3.57
#